data_d582adfec96627b19f500e4d25f75039
#
_entry.id   d582adfec96627b19f500e4d25f75039
#
_cell.length_a   1.000
_cell.length_b   1.000
_cell.length_c   1.000
_cell.angle_alpha   90.00
_cell.angle_beta   90.00
_cell.angle_gamma   90.00
#
_symmetry.space_group_name_H-M   'P 1'
#
loop_
_entity.id
_entity.type
_entity.pdbx_description
1 polymer ?
#
loop_
_entity_poly.entity_id
_entity_poly.type
_entity_poly.pdbx_seq_one_letter_code
_entity_poly.pdbx_strand_id
1 'polypeptide(L)'
;MDQTAREQILWAARRLAGGQEATFAPQDVIDELHRRGTMLADTTIRTHVTSRMCANAPANHGTVYADLERVGPGRYRLIGSHG
;
A
#
# COMPACT_ATOMS: atom_id res chain seq x y z
N MET A 1 -14.55 11.36 -10.90
CA MET A 1 -14.36 11.36 -9.44
C MET A 1 -12.95 10.91 -9.12
N ASP A 2 -12.28 11.67 -8.29
CA ASP A 2 -10.90 11.36 -7.99
C ASP A 2 -10.80 10.21 -6.99
N GLN A 3 -9.88 9.31 -7.25
CA GLN A 3 -9.61 8.25 -6.29
C GLN A 3 -8.80 8.82 -5.14
N THR A 4 -9.09 8.35 -3.95
CA THR A 4 -8.28 8.72 -2.79
C THR A 4 -6.92 8.04 -2.88
N ALA A 5 -5.97 8.51 -2.08
CA ALA A 5 -4.67 7.87 -2.02
C ALA A 5 -4.81 6.39 -1.67
N ARG A 6 -5.66 6.07 -0.70
CA ARG A 6 -5.87 4.68 -0.31
C ARG A 6 -6.37 3.84 -1.49
N GLU A 7 -7.33 4.37 -2.23
CA GLU A 7 -7.90 3.60 -3.34
C GLU A 7 -6.87 3.33 -4.43
N GLN A 8 -6.06 4.34 -4.75
CA GLN A 8 -5.02 4.16 -5.74
C GLN A 8 -3.99 3.14 -5.29
N ILE A 9 -3.61 3.18 -4.02
CA ILE A 9 -2.62 2.26 -3.49
C ILE A 9 -3.18 0.84 -3.46
N LEU A 10 -4.45 0.67 -3.10
CA LEU A 10 -5.07 -0.65 -3.15
C LEU A 10 -5.09 -1.22 -4.56
N TRP A 11 -5.38 -0.36 -5.54
CA TRP A 11 -5.36 -0.79 -6.92
C TRP A 11 -3.97 -1.29 -7.32
N ALA A 12 -2.93 -0.53 -6.96
CA ALA A 12 -1.57 -0.92 -7.29
C ALA A 12 -1.16 -2.19 -6.55
N ALA A 13 -1.51 -2.28 -5.28
CA ALA A 13 -1.17 -3.45 -4.47
C ALA A 13 -1.81 -4.71 -5.03
N ARG A 14 -3.05 -4.62 -5.50
CA ARG A 14 -3.71 -5.78 -6.08
C ARG A 14 -3.02 -6.24 -7.35
N ARG A 15 -2.55 -5.29 -8.16
CA ARG A 15 -1.81 -5.65 -9.36
C ARG A 15 -0.47 -6.30 -9.02
N LEU A 16 0.23 -5.76 -8.05
CA LEU A 16 1.53 -6.29 -7.63
C LEU A 16 1.38 -7.64 -6.95
N ALA A 17 0.30 -7.80 -6.22
CA ALA A 17 0.08 -9.02 -5.48
C ALA A 17 -0.28 -10.20 -6.36
N GLY A 18 -0.70 -9.99 -7.58
CA GLY A 18 -0.98 -11.01 -8.59
C GLY A 18 -1.28 -12.42 -8.08
N GLY A 19 -0.71 -12.83 -6.99
CA GLY A 19 -0.95 -14.10 -6.34
C GLY A 19 -1.15 -13.87 -4.87
N GLN A 20 -1.57 -14.88 -4.15
CA GLN A 20 -1.99 -14.71 -2.77
C GLN A 20 -0.87 -14.43 -1.81
N GLU A 21 0.30 -14.97 -2.08
CA GLU A 21 1.43 -14.84 -1.16
C GLU A 21 2.44 -13.80 -1.60
N ALA A 22 2.13 -13.05 -2.63
CA ALA A 22 3.09 -12.10 -3.18
C ALA A 22 3.31 -10.94 -2.22
N THR A 23 4.55 -10.51 -2.12
CA THR A 23 4.92 -9.34 -1.33
C THR A 23 5.47 -8.27 -2.25
N PHE A 24 5.51 -7.05 -1.75
CA PHE A 24 6.02 -5.92 -2.51
C PHE A 24 6.66 -4.92 -1.56
N ALA A 25 7.47 -4.03 -2.12
CA ALA A 25 8.06 -2.93 -1.37
C ALA A 25 7.24 -1.67 -1.63
N PRO A 26 7.32 -0.67 -0.74
CA PRO A 26 6.65 0.60 -1.01
C PRO A 26 7.06 1.22 -2.35
N GLN A 27 8.32 1.05 -2.73
CA GLN A 27 8.79 1.59 -4.00
C GLN A 27 8.08 0.93 -5.18
N ASP A 28 7.73 -0.34 -5.07
CA ASP A 28 6.99 -1.02 -6.13
C ASP A 28 5.63 -0.38 -6.34
N VAL A 29 4.97 0.01 -5.26
CA VAL A 29 3.69 0.69 -5.33
C VAL A 29 3.85 2.05 -5.99
N ILE A 30 4.89 2.78 -5.59
CA ILE A 30 5.19 4.09 -6.17
C ILE A 30 5.40 3.97 -7.67
N ASP A 31 6.23 3.01 -8.09
CA ASP A 31 6.52 2.82 -9.50
C ASP A 31 5.28 2.45 -10.29
N GLU A 32 4.44 1.58 -9.74
CA GLU A 32 3.22 1.17 -10.40
C GLU A 32 2.27 2.35 -10.60
N LEU A 33 2.14 3.18 -9.58
CA LEU A 33 1.27 4.34 -9.67
C LEU A 33 1.82 5.40 -10.62
N HIS A 34 3.15 5.55 -10.68
CA HIS A 34 3.74 6.46 -11.66
C HIS A 34 3.45 6.01 -13.08
N ARG A 35 3.50 4.71 -13.34
CA ARG A 35 3.14 4.21 -14.66
C ARG A 35 1.69 4.52 -15.00
N ARG A 36 0.85 4.57 -14.00
CA ARG A 36 -0.56 4.89 -14.20
C ARG A 36 -0.81 6.39 -14.34
N GLY A 37 0.18 7.21 -13.99
CA GLY A 37 0.05 8.66 -14.10
C GLY A 37 -0.56 9.32 -12.86
N THR A 38 -0.25 8.78 -11.69
CA THR A 38 -0.79 9.32 -10.45
C THR A 38 -0.31 10.74 -10.21
N MET A 39 -1.15 11.51 -9.53
CA MET A 39 -0.79 12.84 -9.06
C MET A 39 -0.26 12.83 -7.63
N LEU A 40 -0.25 11.68 -6.98
CA LEU A 40 0.20 11.58 -5.60
C LEU A 40 1.71 11.73 -5.50
N ALA A 41 2.16 12.41 -4.45
CA ALA A 41 3.59 12.52 -4.17
C ALA A 41 4.11 11.17 -3.66
N ASP A 42 5.39 10.90 -3.95
CA ASP A 42 6.01 9.67 -3.50
C ASP A 42 5.93 9.51 -1.99
N THR A 43 6.14 10.60 -1.25
CA THR A 43 6.09 10.57 0.20
C THR A 43 4.70 10.23 0.71
N THR A 44 3.67 10.70 0.03
CA THR A 44 2.29 10.38 0.40
C THR A 44 2.02 8.89 0.23
N ILE A 45 2.46 8.35 -0.89
CA ILE A 45 2.27 6.92 -1.16
C ILE A 45 3.02 6.09 -0.12
N ARG A 46 4.27 6.44 0.14
CA ARG A 46 5.10 5.70 1.08
C ARG A 46 4.51 5.74 2.49
N THR A 47 4.06 6.89 2.93
CA THR A 47 3.48 7.01 4.27
C THR A 47 2.21 6.18 4.41
N HIS A 48 1.39 6.16 3.39
CA HIS A 48 0.18 5.33 3.42
C HIS A 48 0.54 3.85 3.54
N VAL A 49 1.48 3.39 2.73
CA VAL A 49 1.85 1.97 2.73
C VAL A 49 2.47 1.57 4.08
N THR A 50 3.34 2.41 4.63
CA THR A 50 4.10 2.02 5.80
C THR A 50 3.39 2.29 7.12
N SER A 51 2.40 3.16 7.12
CA SER A 51 1.74 3.55 8.37
C SER A 51 0.23 3.45 8.28
N ARG A 52 -0.39 4.28 7.45
CA ARG A 52 -1.84 4.43 7.49
C ARG A 52 -2.59 3.18 7.08
N MET A 53 -2.05 2.41 6.16
CA MET A 53 -2.69 1.20 5.64
C MET A 53 -2.04 -0.07 6.16
N CYS A 54 -1.06 0.04 7.04
CA CYS A 54 -0.33 -1.12 7.55
C CYS A 54 -0.94 -1.57 8.87
N ALA A 55 -1.49 -2.77 8.88
CA ALA A 55 -2.20 -3.29 10.05
C ALA A 55 -1.29 -3.46 11.26
N ASN A 56 -0.02 -3.76 11.02
CA ASN A 56 0.93 -3.98 12.11
C ASN A 56 2.01 -2.89 12.17
N ALA A 57 1.63 -1.67 11.85
CA ALA A 57 2.54 -0.53 11.99
C ALA A 57 2.87 -0.33 13.48
N PRO A 58 4.02 0.33 13.76
CA PRO A 58 4.35 0.64 15.15
C PRO A 58 3.22 1.36 15.86
N ALA A 59 3.11 1.12 17.17
CA ALA A 59 1.95 1.54 17.93
C ALA A 59 1.71 3.04 17.92
N ASN A 60 2.75 3.84 17.75
CA ASN A 60 2.59 5.29 17.73
C ASN A 60 2.31 5.85 16.35
N HIS A 61 2.11 5.01 15.36
CA HIS A 61 1.71 5.45 14.03
C HIS A 61 0.23 5.16 13.87
N GLY A 62 -0.53 6.13 13.47
CA GLY A 62 -1.96 5.95 13.39
C GLY A 62 -2.40 5.11 12.21
N THR A 63 -2.50 3.81 12.39
CA THR A 63 -3.10 2.96 11.39
C THR A 63 -4.56 3.33 11.24
N VAL A 64 -4.97 3.67 10.03
CA VAL A 64 -6.34 4.03 9.74
C VAL A 64 -7.06 2.88 9.03
N TYR A 65 -6.33 2.16 8.20
CA TYR A 65 -6.90 1.05 7.43
C TYR A 65 -6.03 -0.18 7.60
N ALA A 66 -6.64 -1.33 7.82
CA ALA A 66 -5.89 -2.58 7.96
C ALA A 66 -5.87 -3.32 6.62
N ASP A 67 -5.25 -2.71 5.62
CA ASP A 67 -5.23 -3.25 4.28
C ASP A 67 -3.97 -4.04 3.95
N LEU A 68 -2.86 -3.70 4.59
CA LEU A 68 -1.56 -4.28 4.29
C LEU A 68 -0.91 -4.77 5.57
N GLU A 69 0.03 -5.68 5.42
CA GLU A 69 0.80 -6.19 6.55
C GLU A 69 2.27 -6.19 6.20
N ARG A 70 3.11 -5.69 7.11
CA ARG A 70 4.54 -5.74 6.93
C ARG A 70 5.01 -7.15 7.32
N VAL A 71 5.62 -7.84 6.38
CA VAL A 71 6.04 -9.22 6.57
C VAL A 71 7.54 -9.36 6.72
N GLY A 72 8.27 -8.27 6.56
CA GLY A 72 9.72 -8.26 6.73
C GLY A 72 10.22 -6.86 6.46
N PRO A 73 11.52 -6.59 6.59
CA PRO A 73 12.06 -5.26 6.32
C PRO A 73 11.74 -4.82 4.90
N GLY A 74 10.97 -3.76 4.78
CA GLY A 74 10.60 -3.19 3.48
C GLY A 74 9.72 -4.08 2.63
N ARG A 75 9.09 -5.10 3.19
CA ARG A 75 8.22 -6.01 2.44
C ARG A 75 6.84 -6.03 3.03
N TYR A 76 5.84 -5.92 2.17
CA TYR A 76 4.44 -5.84 2.57
C TYR A 76 3.60 -6.79 1.73
N ARG A 77 2.46 -7.17 2.25
CA ARG A 77 1.50 -7.96 1.49
C ARG A 77 0.10 -7.44 1.71
N LEU A 78 -0.78 -7.75 0.79
CA LEU A 78 -2.17 -7.34 0.87
C LEU A 78 -2.92 -8.30 1.79
N ILE A 79 -3.63 -7.73 2.77
CA ILE A 79 -4.51 -8.49 3.65
C ILE A 79 -5.87 -7.79 3.63
N GLY A 80 -6.76 -8.22 4.47
CA GLY A 80 -8.04 -7.53 4.59
C GLY A 80 -8.83 -7.60 3.31
N SER A 81 -8.78 -8.68 2.68
CA SER A 81 -9.30 -8.80 1.36
C SER A 81 -10.77 -9.04 1.32
N HIS A 82 -11.46 -8.87 2.35
CA HIS A 82 -12.85 -9.05 2.22
C HIS A 82 -13.41 -7.85 1.56
N GLY A 83 -13.72 -8.08 0.56
CA GLY A 83 -14.38 -7.28 -0.36
C GLY A 83 -14.84 -6.04 -0.08
#